data_c4908ab659443337450766f71edbfd99
#
_entry.id   c4908ab659443337450766f71edbfd99
#
_cell.length_a   1.000
_cell.length_b   1.000
_cell.length_c   1.000
_cell.angle_alpha   90.00
_cell.angle_beta   90.00
_cell.angle_gamma   90.00
#
_symmetry.space_group_name_H-M   'P 1'
#
loop_
_entity.id
_entity.type
_entity.pdbx_description
1 polymer ?
#
loop_
_entity_poly.entity_id
_entity_poly.type
_entity_poly.pdbx_seq_one_letter_code
_entity_poly.pdbx_strand_id
1 'polypeptide(L)'
;MSFKKETPLANAVFWAARKGNLALLQLLLNSGRVDADCRDSYGTTALMVASYSGHYECVKELIMQGADINYQRETGSTALFFASQQGHHDVVKLLFEFGASTEFQTKGGGTALTVASQYGHSKVVDTLLKNGANVHDQLNDGATSLFLAAQEGHVTVIRQLLSSGARVNQAREDATAPLWMAAQMGHSEVVKVLLLRGADRDADRQDGSTALFKAALKGHNSVIEELLKFSPSLGLLKNGSTALHAAVMGGNLQTVLLLLGANADPTLPNKNNEIPSHLTKNDRILKVLRPKVLNGDSR
;
A
#
# COMPACT_ATOMS: atom_id res chain seq x y z
N MET A 1 28.01 29.34 0.03
CA MET A 1 27.56 28.34 -0.95
C MET A 1 26.69 29.03 -1.99
N SER A 2 27.15 29.14 -3.21
CA SER A 2 26.42 29.79 -4.30
C SER A 2 25.26 28.90 -4.71
N PHE A 3 24.02 29.28 -4.35
CA PHE A 3 22.85 28.73 -4.96
C PHE A 3 22.91 29.02 -6.45
N LYS A 4 23.13 27.99 -7.30
CA LYS A 4 23.03 28.16 -8.75
C LYS A 4 21.59 28.54 -9.06
N LYS A 5 21.36 29.81 -9.37
CA LYS A 5 20.04 30.32 -9.78
C LYS A 5 19.58 29.56 -10.99
N GLU A 6 18.27 29.26 -11.06
CA GLU A 6 17.64 28.79 -12.26
C GLU A 6 18.00 29.71 -13.42
N THR A 7 18.61 29.15 -14.45
CA THR A 7 18.99 29.92 -15.65
C THR A 7 18.06 29.53 -16.79
N PRO A 8 17.89 30.36 -17.82
CA PRO A 8 17.11 29.97 -19.00
C PRO A 8 17.59 28.69 -19.66
N LEU A 9 18.90 28.41 -19.64
CA LEU A 9 19.46 27.15 -20.17
C LEU A 9 19.11 25.95 -19.28
N ALA A 10 19.16 26.10 -17.95
CA ALA A 10 18.72 25.05 -17.04
C ALA A 10 17.23 24.73 -17.23
N ASN A 11 16.39 25.75 -17.39
CA ASN A 11 14.96 25.56 -17.67
C ASN A 11 14.73 24.83 -18.99
N ALA A 12 15.52 25.12 -20.02
CA ALA A 12 15.47 24.42 -21.30
C ALA A 12 15.87 22.94 -21.17
N VAL A 13 16.86 22.62 -20.34
CA VAL A 13 17.26 21.24 -20.03
C VAL A 13 16.13 20.49 -19.34
N PHE A 14 15.50 21.07 -18.33
CA PHE A 14 14.34 20.47 -17.65
C PHE A 14 13.17 20.24 -18.61
N TRP A 15 12.89 21.19 -19.46
CA TRP A 15 11.85 21.07 -20.47
C TRP A 15 12.12 19.93 -21.45
N ALA A 16 13.36 19.87 -21.99
CA ALA A 16 13.79 18.80 -22.90
C ALA A 16 13.67 17.40 -22.24
N ALA A 17 14.12 17.29 -20.98
CA ALA A 17 14.01 16.06 -20.20
C ALA A 17 12.56 15.66 -19.98
N ARG A 18 11.70 16.61 -19.66
CA ARG A 18 10.25 16.37 -19.44
C ARG A 18 9.54 15.92 -20.70
N LYS A 19 9.89 16.50 -21.84
CA LYS A 19 9.27 16.20 -23.15
C LYS A 19 9.91 15.02 -23.87
N GLY A 20 11.04 14.52 -23.38
CA GLY A 20 11.78 13.46 -24.07
C GLY A 20 12.48 13.93 -25.35
N ASN A 21 12.79 15.22 -25.46
CA ASN A 21 13.46 15.79 -26.61
C ASN A 21 14.97 15.55 -26.51
N LEU A 22 15.42 14.38 -26.98
CA LEU A 22 16.80 13.96 -26.91
C LEU A 22 17.71 14.90 -27.70
N ALA A 23 17.32 15.31 -28.91
CA ALA A 23 18.14 16.19 -29.77
C ALA A 23 18.41 17.54 -29.09
N LEU A 24 17.39 18.16 -28.49
CA LEU A 24 17.54 19.40 -27.74
C LEU A 24 18.41 19.19 -26.49
N LEU A 25 18.18 18.10 -25.75
CA LEU A 25 18.95 17.78 -24.55
C LEU A 25 20.44 17.62 -24.88
N GLN A 26 20.77 16.88 -25.93
CA GLN A 26 22.15 16.70 -26.42
C GLN A 26 22.79 18.04 -26.82
N LEU A 27 22.05 18.86 -27.56
CA LEU A 27 22.54 20.19 -27.99
C LEU A 27 22.88 21.07 -26.76
N LEU A 28 22.01 21.12 -25.78
CA LEU A 28 22.20 21.92 -24.57
C LEU A 28 23.37 21.43 -23.72
N LEU A 29 23.44 20.11 -23.49
CA LEU A 29 24.51 19.52 -22.67
C LEU A 29 25.89 19.59 -23.37
N ASN A 30 25.95 19.45 -24.70
CA ASN A 30 27.18 19.55 -25.46
C ASN A 30 27.68 20.99 -25.63
N SER A 31 26.85 21.98 -25.35
CA SER A 31 27.26 23.40 -25.46
C SER A 31 28.31 23.79 -24.42
N GLY A 32 28.47 23.03 -23.35
CA GLY A 32 29.35 23.36 -22.23
C GLY A 32 28.87 24.52 -21.36
N ARG A 33 27.67 25.06 -21.61
CA ARG A 33 27.12 26.23 -20.90
C ARG A 33 26.17 25.87 -19.75
N VAL A 34 25.78 24.61 -19.65
CA VAL A 34 24.88 24.13 -18.62
C VAL A 34 25.40 22.79 -18.07
N ASP A 35 25.30 22.63 -16.76
CA ASP A 35 25.71 21.43 -16.04
C ASP A 35 24.64 20.36 -16.16
N ALA A 36 25.02 19.08 -16.40
CA ALA A 36 24.09 17.95 -16.37
C ALA A 36 23.39 17.81 -15.02
N ASP A 37 24.04 18.26 -13.94
CA ASP A 37 23.50 18.27 -12.57
C ASP A 37 22.87 19.60 -12.16
N CYS A 38 22.51 20.45 -13.12
CA CYS A 38 21.73 21.65 -12.81
C CYS A 38 20.43 21.26 -12.11
N ARG A 39 20.01 22.07 -11.16
CA ARG A 39 18.86 21.78 -10.28
C ARG A 39 18.01 23.01 -10.08
N ASP A 40 16.73 22.77 -9.84
CA ASP A 40 15.78 23.82 -9.47
C ASP A 40 15.90 24.18 -7.97
N SER A 41 15.02 25.06 -7.50
CA SER A 41 14.98 25.50 -6.09
C SER A 41 14.67 24.36 -5.11
N TYR A 42 14.09 23.26 -5.57
CA TYR A 42 13.77 22.08 -4.75
C TYR A 42 14.86 20.98 -4.85
N GLY A 43 15.91 21.21 -5.60
CA GLY A 43 16.97 20.25 -5.85
C GLY A 43 16.61 19.20 -6.93
N THR A 44 15.58 19.43 -7.72
CA THR A 44 15.20 18.53 -8.82
C THR A 44 16.21 18.65 -9.95
N THR A 45 16.73 17.52 -10.43
CA THR A 45 17.65 17.43 -11.57
C THR A 45 16.92 17.00 -12.84
N ALA A 46 17.56 17.22 -13.99
CA ALA A 46 17.02 16.73 -15.27
C ALA A 46 16.91 15.19 -15.29
N LEU A 47 17.83 14.48 -14.64
CA LEU A 47 17.78 13.02 -14.50
C LEU A 47 16.52 12.56 -13.79
N MET A 48 16.12 13.25 -12.72
CA MET A 48 14.87 12.96 -12.00
C MET A 48 13.65 13.20 -12.89
N VAL A 49 13.63 14.31 -13.63
CA VAL A 49 12.52 14.64 -14.54
C VAL A 49 12.38 13.60 -15.65
N ALA A 50 13.47 13.24 -16.30
CA ALA A 50 13.48 12.23 -17.36
C ALA A 50 13.09 10.84 -16.82
N SER A 51 13.53 10.49 -15.62
CA SER A 51 13.22 9.22 -14.97
C SER A 51 11.74 9.13 -14.57
N TYR A 52 11.18 10.21 -14.04
CA TYR A 52 9.74 10.31 -13.75
C TYR A 52 8.89 10.16 -15.00
N SER A 53 9.31 10.78 -16.11
CA SER A 53 8.58 10.75 -17.37
C SER A 53 8.83 9.48 -18.19
N GLY A 54 9.82 8.66 -17.82
CA GLY A 54 10.14 7.41 -18.51
C GLY A 54 10.87 7.57 -19.84
N HIS A 55 11.56 8.68 -20.03
CA HIS A 55 12.31 8.97 -21.25
C HIS A 55 13.70 8.33 -21.21
N TYR A 56 13.75 7.06 -21.56
CA TYR A 56 14.94 6.20 -21.45
C TYR A 56 16.19 6.82 -22.11
N GLU A 57 16.08 7.29 -23.35
CA GLU A 57 17.22 7.84 -24.09
C GLU A 57 17.73 9.15 -23.46
N CYS A 58 16.84 9.96 -22.92
CA CYS A 58 17.22 11.16 -22.17
C CYS A 58 17.93 10.81 -20.86
N VAL A 59 17.44 9.79 -20.15
CA VAL A 59 18.10 9.28 -18.93
C VAL A 59 19.51 8.82 -19.25
N LYS A 60 19.66 8.03 -20.29
CA LYS A 60 20.97 7.52 -20.75
C LYS A 60 21.94 8.65 -21.12
N GLU A 61 21.46 9.62 -21.88
CA GLU A 61 22.27 10.80 -22.26
C GLU A 61 22.75 11.58 -21.05
N LEU A 62 21.86 11.83 -20.08
CA LEU A 62 22.22 12.55 -18.84
C LEU A 62 23.28 11.79 -18.04
N ILE A 63 23.17 10.47 -17.92
CA ILE A 63 24.16 9.62 -17.26
C ILE A 63 25.51 9.71 -17.99
N MET A 64 25.52 9.62 -19.32
CA MET A 64 26.74 9.70 -20.13
C MET A 64 27.39 11.07 -20.05
N GLN A 65 26.63 12.12 -19.79
CA GLN A 65 27.13 13.48 -19.56
C GLN A 65 27.60 13.73 -18.10
N GLY A 66 27.60 12.69 -17.26
CA GLY A 66 28.12 12.73 -15.90
C GLY A 66 27.12 13.13 -14.81
N ALA A 67 25.81 13.02 -15.06
CA ALA A 67 24.81 13.28 -14.05
C ALA A 67 24.98 12.34 -12.83
N ASP A 68 24.82 12.88 -11.63
CA ASP A 68 24.84 12.11 -10.37
C ASP A 68 23.58 11.26 -10.24
N ILE A 69 23.73 9.94 -10.37
CA ILE A 69 22.63 9.00 -10.31
C ILE A 69 21.93 9.00 -8.94
N ASN A 70 22.69 9.15 -7.87
CA ASN A 70 22.21 9.03 -6.51
C ASN A 70 21.92 10.38 -5.84
N TYR A 71 21.81 11.44 -6.62
CA TYR A 71 21.45 12.75 -6.07
C TYR A 71 20.05 12.72 -5.46
N GLN A 72 19.92 13.28 -4.26
CA GLN A 72 18.64 13.42 -3.55
C GLN A 72 18.16 14.86 -3.62
N ARG A 73 16.93 15.09 -4.07
CA ARG A 73 16.31 16.40 -3.97
C ARG A 73 15.93 16.72 -2.52
N GLU A 74 15.34 17.90 -2.30
CA GLU A 74 14.95 18.37 -0.95
C GLU A 74 14.11 17.37 -0.16
N THR A 75 13.21 16.65 -0.82
CA THR A 75 12.37 15.60 -0.20
C THR A 75 13.11 14.29 0.06
N GLY A 76 14.35 14.15 -0.38
CA GLY A 76 15.13 12.92 -0.31
C GLY A 76 14.95 11.97 -1.48
N SER A 77 14.07 12.29 -2.43
CA SER A 77 13.80 11.45 -3.60
C SER A 77 14.96 11.47 -4.59
N THR A 78 15.23 10.31 -5.22
CA THR A 78 16.24 10.10 -6.25
C THR A 78 15.59 9.83 -7.60
N ALA A 79 16.38 9.76 -8.67
CA ALA A 79 15.90 9.32 -9.98
C ALA A 79 15.29 7.92 -9.93
N LEU A 80 15.91 6.98 -9.19
CA LEU A 80 15.39 5.62 -9.00
C LEU A 80 14.02 5.63 -8.32
N PHE A 81 13.83 6.47 -7.31
CA PHE A 81 12.54 6.63 -6.64
C PHE A 81 11.45 7.05 -7.63
N PHE A 82 11.70 8.06 -8.45
CA PHE A 82 10.72 8.55 -9.42
C PHE A 82 10.41 7.54 -10.52
N ALA A 83 11.42 6.87 -11.08
CA ALA A 83 11.21 5.81 -12.06
C ALA A 83 10.41 4.64 -11.48
N SER A 84 10.69 4.27 -10.23
CA SER A 84 10.00 3.20 -9.51
C SER A 84 8.54 3.57 -9.21
N GLN A 85 8.29 4.81 -8.82
CA GLN A 85 6.94 5.32 -8.55
C GLN A 85 6.06 5.26 -9.80
N GLN A 86 6.62 5.59 -10.96
CA GLN A 86 5.89 5.61 -12.22
C GLN A 86 5.91 4.26 -12.97
N GLY A 87 6.65 3.28 -12.47
CA GLY A 87 6.71 1.95 -13.07
C GLY A 87 7.53 1.86 -14.35
N HIS A 88 8.48 2.76 -14.56
CA HIS A 88 9.35 2.76 -15.74
C HIS A 88 10.48 1.74 -15.58
N HIS A 89 10.16 0.48 -15.83
CA HIS A 89 11.05 -0.65 -15.60
C HIS A 89 12.36 -0.57 -16.40
N ASP A 90 12.30 -0.13 -17.66
CA ASP A 90 13.48 0.07 -18.51
C ASP A 90 14.45 1.10 -17.92
N VAL A 91 13.92 2.21 -17.41
CA VAL A 91 14.72 3.25 -16.73
C VAL A 91 15.30 2.71 -15.42
N VAL A 92 14.53 1.97 -14.64
CA VAL A 92 15.01 1.36 -13.39
C VAL A 92 16.20 0.44 -13.66
N LYS A 93 16.11 -0.41 -14.67
CA LYS A 93 17.23 -1.30 -15.08
C LYS A 93 18.46 -0.50 -15.51
N LEU A 94 18.27 0.54 -16.28
CA LEU A 94 19.36 1.41 -16.72
C LEU A 94 20.05 2.10 -15.55
N LEU A 95 19.28 2.62 -14.61
CA LEU A 95 19.84 3.25 -13.41
C LEU A 95 20.69 2.29 -12.58
N PHE A 96 20.28 1.02 -12.44
CA PHE A 96 21.07 0.01 -11.76
C PHE A 96 22.36 -0.34 -12.51
N GLU A 97 22.35 -0.37 -13.83
CA GLU A 97 23.54 -0.59 -14.64
C GLU A 97 24.64 0.44 -14.35
N PHE A 98 24.25 1.66 -13.99
CA PHE A 98 25.17 2.76 -13.71
C PHE A 98 25.32 3.10 -12.23
N GLY A 99 24.91 2.21 -11.33
CA GLY A 99 25.24 2.30 -9.90
C GLY A 99 24.19 2.96 -9.02
N ALA A 100 22.92 2.98 -9.42
CA ALA A 100 21.85 3.43 -8.53
C ALA A 100 21.80 2.55 -7.27
N SER A 101 21.64 3.19 -6.10
CA SER A 101 21.52 2.52 -4.81
C SER A 101 20.07 2.38 -4.38
N THR A 102 19.72 1.22 -3.79
CA THR A 102 18.42 0.97 -3.18
C THR A 102 18.26 1.57 -1.78
N GLU A 103 19.32 2.15 -1.22
CA GLU A 103 19.41 2.53 0.20
C GLU A 103 18.80 3.89 0.52
N PHE A 104 18.57 4.75 -0.49
CA PHE A 104 18.10 6.10 -0.27
C PHE A 104 16.64 6.13 0.16
N GLN A 105 16.37 6.94 1.18
CA GLN A 105 15.04 7.17 1.73
C GLN A 105 14.61 8.62 1.55
N THR A 106 13.32 8.81 1.32
CA THR A 106 12.70 10.14 1.42
C THR A 106 12.60 10.57 2.88
N LYS A 107 12.26 11.83 3.13
CA LYS A 107 12.00 12.35 4.49
C LYS A 107 10.88 11.59 5.21
N GLY A 108 9.94 11.02 4.47
CA GLY A 108 8.88 10.16 5.00
C GLY A 108 9.29 8.70 5.22
N GLY A 109 10.55 8.36 4.98
CA GLY A 109 11.08 6.99 5.07
C GLY A 109 10.86 6.15 3.82
N GLY A 110 10.29 6.71 2.75
CA GLY A 110 9.99 5.99 1.51
C GLY A 110 11.24 5.58 0.75
N THR A 111 11.24 4.37 0.21
CA THR A 111 12.28 3.83 -0.68
C THR A 111 11.68 3.55 -2.05
N ALA A 112 12.54 3.25 -3.03
CA ALA A 112 12.08 2.80 -4.34
C ALA A 112 11.16 1.56 -4.23
N LEU A 113 11.49 0.61 -3.33
CA LEU A 113 10.67 -0.58 -3.13
C LEU A 113 9.29 -0.25 -2.51
N THR A 114 9.24 0.61 -1.50
CA THR A 114 7.96 0.96 -0.87
C THR A 114 7.03 1.66 -1.87
N VAL A 115 7.53 2.58 -2.67
CA VAL A 115 6.70 3.29 -3.66
C VAL A 115 6.28 2.42 -4.84
N ALA A 116 7.16 1.56 -5.34
CA ALA A 116 6.81 0.61 -6.40
C ALA A 116 5.75 -0.40 -5.92
N SER A 117 5.84 -0.83 -4.67
CA SER A 117 4.87 -1.72 -4.04
C SER A 117 3.51 -1.06 -3.85
N GLN A 118 3.49 0.19 -3.42
CA GLN A 118 2.27 0.97 -3.25
C GLN A 118 1.50 1.13 -4.57
N TYR A 119 2.20 1.36 -5.67
CA TYR A 119 1.59 1.55 -6.98
C TYR A 119 1.45 0.26 -7.80
N GLY A 120 1.89 -0.89 -7.26
CA GLY A 120 1.67 -2.19 -7.88
C GLY A 120 2.56 -2.49 -9.09
N HIS A 121 3.71 -1.89 -9.19
CA HIS A 121 4.64 -2.09 -10.30
C HIS A 121 5.48 -3.35 -10.11
N SER A 122 4.90 -4.51 -10.43
CA SER A 122 5.47 -5.83 -10.12
C SER A 122 6.83 -6.10 -10.80
N LYS A 123 7.01 -5.65 -12.02
CA LYS A 123 8.30 -5.80 -12.73
C LYS A 123 9.40 -4.98 -12.07
N VAL A 124 9.08 -3.77 -11.62
CA VAL A 124 10.00 -2.90 -10.89
C VAL A 124 10.32 -3.51 -9.53
N VAL A 125 9.32 -4.00 -8.81
CA VAL A 125 9.52 -4.69 -7.52
C VAL A 125 10.48 -5.86 -7.67
N ASP A 126 10.31 -6.70 -8.68
CA ASP A 126 11.21 -7.83 -8.96
C ASP A 126 12.65 -7.36 -9.17
N THR A 127 12.85 -6.36 -10.00
CA THR A 127 14.19 -5.80 -10.27
C THR A 127 14.82 -5.17 -9.02
N LEU A 128 14.04 -4.44 -8.22
CA LEU A 128 14.51 -3.86 -6.97
C LEU A 128 14.96 -4.93 -5.97
N LEU A 129 14.17 -5.99 -5.80
CA LEU A 129 14.51 -7.10 -4.92
C LEU A 129 15.77 -7.84 -5.38
N LYS A 130 15.94 -8.06 -6.69
CA LYS A 130 17.16 -8.66 -7.26
C LYS A 130 18.40 -7.80 -7.08
N ASN A 131 18.23 -6.50 -6.92
CA ASN A 131 19.32 -5.55 -6.66
C ASN A 131 19.52 -5.22 -5.18
N GLY A 132 18.94 -6.01 -4.28
CA GLY A 132 19.20 -5.95 -2.84
C GLY A 132 18.31 -4.99 -2.06
N ALA A 133 17.18 -4.54 -2.61
CA ALA A 133 16.23 -3.74 -1.85
C ALA A 133 15.72 -4.50 -0.62
N ASN A 134 15.62 -3.81 0.51
CA ASN A 134 15.23 -4.41 1.78
C ASN A 134 13.70 -4.44 1.93
N VAL A 135 13.13 -5.64 1.99
CA VAL A 135 11.68 -5.84 2.19
C VAL A 135 11.18 -5.34 3.54
N HIS A 136 12.08 -5.10 4.49
CA HIS A 136 11.74 -4.66 5.85
C HIS A 136 11.79 -3.14 6.03
N ASP A 137 12.14 -2.38 5.00
CA ASP A 137 12.10 -0.91 5.07
C ASP A 137 10.71 -0.41 5.44
N GLN A 138 10.68 0.56 6.34
CA GLN A 138 9.45 1.13 6.87
C GLN A 138 9.38 2.63 6.61
N LEU A 139 8.18 3.11 6.28
CA LEU A 139 7.87 4.54 6.35
C LEU A 139 7.92 5.01 7.82
N ASN A 140 7.87 6.32 8.03
CA ASN A 140 7.93 6.90 9.37
C ASN A 140 6.77 6.46 10.28
N ASP A 141 5.64 6.04 9.72
CA ASP A 141 4.51 5.47 10.45
C ASP A 141 4.60 3.95 10.67
N GLY A 142 5.70 3.35 10.27
CA GLY A 142 5.94 1.91 10.37
C GLY A 142 5.41 1.07 9.22
N ALA A 143 4.79 1.66 8.20
CA ALA A 143 4.27 0.93 7.04
C ALA A 143 5.42 0.30 6.25
N THR A 144 5.29 -1.00 5.93
CA THR A 144 6.20 -1.74 5.05
C THR A 144 5.69 -1.75 3.62
N SER A 145 6.53 -2.21 2.69
CA SER A 145 6.10 -2.47 1.30
C SER A 145 4.90 -3.41 1.24
N LEU A 146 4.89 -4.47 2.06
CA LEU A 146 3.78 -5.43 2.15
C LEU A 146 2.48 -4.74 2.60
N PHE A 147 2.56 -3.90 3.62
CA PHE A 147 1.42 -3.13 4.12
C PHE A 147 0.82 -2.24 3.03
N LEU A 148 1.67 -1.50 2.31
CA LEU A 148 1.24 -0.60 1.23
C LEU A 148 0.60 -1.36 0.06
N ALA A 149 1.19 -2.48 -0.34
CA ALA A 149 0.64 -3.35 -1.38
C ALA A 149 -0.71 -3.96 -0.95
N ALA A 150 -0.85 -4.33 0.31
CA ALA A 150 -2.11 -4.84 0.87
C ALA A 150 -3.21 -3.77 0.89
N GLN A 151 -2.87 -2.55 1.28
CA GLN A 151 -3.79 -1.41 1.28
C GLN A 151 -4.34 -1.13 -0.11
N GLU A 152 -3.50 -1.19 -1.14
CA GLU A 152 -3.88 -0.87 -2.52
C GLU A 152 -4.37 -2.09 -3.33
N GLY A 153 -4.29 -3.29 -2.77
CA GLY A 153 -4.83 -4.49 -3.39
C GLY A 153 -3.93 -5.17 -4.44
N HIS A 154 -2.62 -5.00 -4.35
CA HIS A 154 -1.67 -5.50 -5.34
C HIS A 154 -1.20 -6.93 -5.03
N VAL A 155 -1.97 -7.92 -5.44
CA VAL A 155 -1.77 -9.34 -5.12
C VAL A 155 -0.41 -9.88 -5.61
N THR A 156 -0.03 -9.56 -6.84
CA THR A 156 1.25 -10.04 -7.41
C THR A 156 2.44 -9.51 -6.62
N VAL A 157 2.42 -8.23 -6.26
CA VAL A 157 3.47 -7.61 -5.44
C VAL A 157 3.53 -8.25 -4.06
N ILE A 158 2.37 -8.52 -3.45
CA ILE A 158 2.30 -9.20 -2.14
C ILE A 158 3.00 -10.56 -2.19
N ARG A 159 2.72 -11.36 -3.23
CA ARG A 159 3.38 -12.66 -3.41
C ARG A 159 4.89 -12.53 -3.57
N GLN A 160 5.36 -11.56 -4.34
CA GLN A 160 6.78 -11.27 -4.51
C GLN A 160 7.46 -10.91 -3.20
N LEU A 161 6.84 -10.01 -2.42
CA LEU A 161 7.37 -9.56 -1.13
C LEU A 161 7.43 -10.70 -0.11
N LEU A 162 6.37 -11.49 0.01
CA LEU A 162 6.32 -12.64 0.91
C LEU A 162 7.35 -13.70 0.52
N SER A 163 7.55 -13.96 -0.78
CA SER A 163 8.58 -14.88 -1.27
C SER A 163 10.00 -14.38 -1.01
N SER A 164 10.17 -13.09 -0.80
CA SER A 164 11.45 -12.44 -0.47
C SER A 164 11.65 -12.23 1.03
N GLY A 165 10.80 -12.82 1.87
CA GLY A 165 10.95 -12.80 3.32
C GLY A 165 10.23 -11.69 4.06
N ALA A 166 9.30 -10.96 3.42
CA ALA A 166 8.46 -9.99 4.11
C ALA A 166 7.68 -10.68 5.23
N ARG A 167 7.54 -10.01 6.38
CA ARG A 167 6.81 -10.51 7.53
C ARG A 167 5.33 -10.23 7.37
N VAL A 168 4.51 -11.28 7.27
CA VAL A 168 3.08 -11.17 6.98
C VAL A 168 2.30 -10.38 8.04
N ASN A 169 2.74 -10.40 9.29
CA ASN A 169 2.09 -9.75 10.42
C ASN A 169 2.76 -8.43 10.85
N GLN A 170 3.70 -7.91 10.07
CA GLN A 170 4.36 -6.65 10.43
C GLN A 170 3.39 -5.48 10.36
N ALA A 171 3.01 -4.98 11.52
CA ALA A 171 2.07 -3.87 11.66
C ALA A 171 2.76 -2.50 11.61
N ARG A 172 1.96 -1.47 11.31
CA ARG A 172 2.33 -0.06 11.54
C ARG A 172 2.42 0.24 13.05
N GLU A 173 2.89 1.45 13.38
CA GLU A 173 2.98 1.92 14.77
C GLU A 173 1.64 1.92 15.50
N ASP A 174 0.52 2.13 14.80
CA ASP A 174 -0.84 2.08 15.34
C ASP A 174 -1.40 0.65 15.48
N ALA A 175 -0.53 -0.36 15.40
CA ALA A 175 -0.84 -1.79 15.42
C ALA A 175 -1.69 -2.29 14.24
N THR A 176 -1.88 -1.50 13.18
CA THR A 176 -2.61 -1.96 11.99
C THR A 176 -1.76 -2.91 11.17
N ALA A 177 -2.19 -4.18 11.08
CA ALA A 177 -1.55 -5.21 10.27
C ALA A 177 -2.00 -5.15 8.79
N PRO A 178 -1.23 -5.73 7.86
CA PRO A 178 -1.62 -5.79 6.45
C PRO A 178 -3.00 -6.42 6.21
N LEU A 179 -3.33 -7.50 6.93
CA LEU A 179 -4.63 -8.16 6.83
C LEU A 179 -5.79 -7.23 7.20
N TRP A 180 -5.65 -6.48 8.28
CA TRP A 180 -6.67 -5.54 8.74
C TRP A 180 -6.93 -4.47 7.67
N MET A 181 -5.86 -3.91 7.10
CA MET A 181 -5.97 -2.88 6.08
C MET A 181 -6.59 -3.42 4.79
N ALA A 182 -6.19 -4.60 4.33
CA ALA A 182 -6.79 -5.24 3.16
C ALA A 182 -8.29 -5.51 3.37
N ALA A 183 -8.67 -5.94 4.56
CA ALA A 183 -10.07 -6.18 4.92
C ALA A 183 -10.89 -4.88 4.93
N GLN A 184 -10.35 -3.81 5.49
CA GLN A 184 -11.00 -2.48 5.48
C GLN A 184 -11.25 -1.97 4.07
N MET A 185 -10.28 -2.18 3.17
CA MET A 185 -10.35 -1.71 1.79
C MET A 185 -11.15 -2.65 0.87
N GLY A 186 -11.55 -3.82 1.36
CA GLY A 186 -12.36 -4.75 0.60
C GLY A 186 -11.58 -5.63 -0.39
N HIS A 187 -10.29 -5.80 -0.21
CA HIS A 187 -9.42 -6.58 -1.10
C HIS A 187 -9.43 -8.07 -0.74
N SER A 188 -10.45 -8.81 -1.21
CA SER A 188 -10.66 -10.21 -0.84
C SER A 188 -9.56 -11.16 -1.27
N GLU A 189 -8.97 -10.98 -2.46
CA GLU A 189 -7.85 -11.81 -2.93
C GLU A 189 -6.58 -11.58 -2.11
N VAL A 190 -6.32 -10.34 -1.70
CA VAL A 190 -5.22 -10.02 -0.79
C VAL A 190 -5.44 -10.70 0.57
N VAL A 191 -6.63 -10.60 1.13
CA VAL A 191 -7.01 -11.26 2.39
C VAL A 191 -6.75 -12.76 2.30
N LYS A 192 -7.19 -13.40 1.22
CA LYS A 192 -6.95 -14.83 0.98
C LYS A 192 -5.46 -15.18 0.98
N VAL A 193 -4.66 -14.45 0.22
CA VAL A 193 -3.21 -14.70 0.12
C VAL A 193 -2.53 -14.51 1.47
N LEU A 194 -2.85 -13.43 2.20
CA LEU A 194 -2.26 -13.17 3.51
C LEU A 194 -2.61 -14.29 4.52
N LEU A 195 -3.85 -14.74 4.55
CA LEU A 195 -4.29 -15.83 5.44
C LEU A 195 -3.61 -17.14 5.10
N LEU A 196 -3.48 -17.49 3.81
CA LEU A 196 -2.76 -18.68 3.38
C LEU A 196 -1.27 -18.65 3.72
N ARG A 197 -0.71 -17.46 3.90
CA ARG A 197 0.69 -17.25 4.27
C ARG A 197 0.88 -17.00 5.76
N GLY A 198 -0.11 -17.30 6.59
CA GLY A 198 -0.01 -17.29 8.04
C GLY A 198 -0.35 -15.97 8.72
N ALA A 199 -1.08 -15.07 8.07
CA ALA A 199 -1.59 -13.87 8.74
C ALA A 199 -2.44 -14.25 9.96
N ASP A 200 -2.27 -13.51 11.06
CA ASP A 200 -3.10 -13.68 12.25
C ASP A 200 -4.52 -13.13 12.00
N ARG A 201 -5.47 -14.05 11.88
CA ARG A 201 -6.87 -13.72 11.61
C ARG A 201 -7.55 -12.87 12.68
N ASP A 202 -7.04 -12.90 13.90
CA ASP A 202 -7.60 -12.18 15.05
C ASP A 202 -6.72 -11.01 15.52
N ALA A 203 -5.71 -10.63 14.74
CA ALA A 203 -4.90 -9.45 15.05
C ALA A 203 -5.78 -8.20 15.13
N ASP A 204 -5.60 -7.44 16.21
CA ASP A 204 -6.39 -6.25 16.48
C ASP A 204 -5.53 -4.97 16.41
N ARG A 205 -6.20 -3.86 16.09
CA ARG A 205 -5.61 -2.52 16.20
C ARG A 205 -5.62 -2.06 17.66
N GLN A 206 -5.04 -0.86 17.88
CA GLN A 206 -5.07 -0.20 19.19
C GLN A 206 -6.49 -0.02 19.74
N ASP A 207 -7.49 0.19 18.88
CA ASP A 207 -8.90 0.31 19.26
C ASP A 207 -9.59 -1.03 19.56
N GLY A 208 -8.88 -2.15 19.44
CA GLY A 208 -9.40 -3.50 19.67
C GLY A 208 -10.21 -4.08 18.53
N SER A 209 -10.31 -3.41 17.38
CA SER A 209 -11.01 -3.94 16.20
C SER A 209 -10.14 -4.92 15.43
N THR A 210 -10.76 -5.99 14.91
CA THR A 210 -10.14 -6.99 14.03
C THR A 210 -10.49 -6.75 12.57
N ALA A 211 -9.83 -7.47 11.67
CA ALA A 211 -10.15 -7.45 10.24
C ALA A 211 -11.63 -7.81 9.98
N LEU A 212 -12.13 -8.85 10.65
CA LEU A 212 -13.54 -9.26 10.52
C LEU A 212 -14.51 -8.17 11.00
N PHE A 213 -14.23 -7.55 12.13
CA PHE A 213 -15.06 -6.47 12.65
C PHE A 213 -15.16 -5.33 11.64
N LYS A 214 -14.03 -4.91 11.09
CA LYS A 214 -14.00 -3.79 10.13
C LYS A 214 -14.65 -4.13 8.81
N ALA A 215 -14.42 -5.33 8.29
CA ALA A 215 -15.08 -5.81 7.07
C ALA A 215 -16.61 -5.91 7.27
N ALA A 216 -17.05 -6.36 8.43
CA ALA A 216 -18.48 -6.43 8.78
C ALA A 216 -19.11 -5.03 8.83
N LEU A 217 -18.45 -4.06 9.48
CA LEU A 217 -18.92 -2.68 9.55
C LEU A 217 -19.06 -2.03 8.16
N LYS A 218 -18.13 -2.33 7.26
CA LYS A 218 -18.11 -1.82 5.88
C LYS A 218 -19.00 -2.61 4.91
N GLY A 219 -19.42 -3.82 5.29
CA GLY A 219 -20.20 -4.69 4.42
C GLY A 219 -19.40 -5.36 3.30
N HIS A 220 -18.11 -5.60 3.50
CA HIS A 220 -17.24 -6.27 2.53
C HIS A 220 -17.45 -7.80 2.59
N ASN A 221 -18.50 -8.29 1.99
CA ASN A 221 -18.94 -9.68 2.11
C ASN A 221 -17.94 -10.70 1.55
N SER A 222 -17.30 -10.39 0.43
CA SER A 222 -16.27 -11.27 -0.14
C SER A 222 -15.05 -11.43 0.77
N VAL A 223 -14.67 -10.36 1.48
CA VAL A 223 -13.61 -10.41 2.51
C VAL A 223 -14.06 -11.27 3.69
N ILE A 224 -15.31 -11.10 4.15
CA ILE A 224 -15.87 -11.85 5.26
C ILE A 224 -15.88 -13.35 4.93
N GLU A 225 -16.30 -13.73 3.74
CA GLU A 225 -16.28 -15.12 3.28
C GLU A 225 -14.89 -15.73 3.35
N GLU A 226 -13.85 -15.00 2.93
CA GLU A 226 -12.48 -15.49 3.03
C GLU A 226 -12.00 -15.60 4.48
N LEU A 227 -12.30 -14.62 5.32
CA LEU A 227 -11.95 -14.65 6.75
C LEU A 227 -12.63 -15.83 7.48
N LEU A 228 -13.90 -16.08 7.21
CA LEU A 228 -14.68 -17.14 7.86
C LEU A 228 -14.12 -18.53 7.58
N LYS A 229 -13.45 -18.75 6.47
CA LYS A 229 -12.75 -20.02 6.16
C LYS A 229 -11.64 -20.37 7.17
N PHE A 230 -11.12 -19.38 7.88
CA PHE A 230 -10.05 -19.52 8.87
C PHE A 230 -10.53 -19.45 10.31
N SER A 231 -11.84 -19.58 10.55
CA SER A 231 -12.45 -19.60 11.88
C SER A 231 -12.03 -18.47 12.80
N PRO A 232 -12.24 -17.20 12.42
CA PRO A 232 -11.92 -16.05 13.27
C PRO A 232 -12.83 -16.01 14.49
N SER A 233 -12.44 -15.25 15.50
CA SER A 233 -13.28 -15.02 16.67
C SER A 233 -14.57 -14.30 16.32
N LEU A 234 -15.70 -14.86 16.73
CA LEU A 234 -17.04 -14.28 16.59
C LEU A 234 -17.58 -13.74 17.93
N GLY A 235 -16.82 -13.92 19.00
CA GLY A 235 -17.18 -13.44 20.36
C GLY A 235 -16.86 -11.97 20.57
N LEU A 236 -16.88 -11.57 21.84
CA LEU A 236 -16.54 -10.22 22.26
C LEU A 236 -15.07 -9.93 22.00
N LEU A 237 -14.82 -8.80 21.39
CA LEU A 237 -13.49 -8.27 21.10
C LEU A 237 -13.04 -7.31 22.20
N LYS A 238 -11.77 -6.94 22.17
CA LYS A 238 -11.19 -5.96 23.12
C LYS A 238 -11.86 -4.58 23.05
N ASN A 239 -12.47 -4.24 21.91
CA ASN A 239 -13.27 -3.01 21.78
C ASN A 239 -14.65 -3.11 22.49
N GLY A 240 -14.96 -4.24 23.09
CA GLY A 240 -16.22 -4.47 23.80
C GLY A 240 -17.42 -4.76 22.91
N SER A 241 -17.20 -5.17 21.68
CA SER A 241 -18.25 -5.47 20.68
C SER A 241 -17.96 -6.78 19.95
N THR A 242 -18.90 -7.26 19.15
CA THR A 242 -18.72 -8.42 18.26
C THR A 242 -18.76 -8.00 16.80
N ALA A 243 -18.30 -8.87 15.91
CA ALA A 243 -18.45 -8.64 14.46
C ALA A 243 -19.93 -8.50 14.05
N LEU A 244 -20.83 -9.22 14.73
CA LEU A 244 -22.26 -9.11 14.46
C LEU A 244 -22.83 -7.74 14.84
N HIS A 245 -22.38 -7.15 15.94
CA HIS A 245 -22.71 -5.76 16.27
C HIS A 245 -22.28 -4.81 15.13
N ALA A 246 -21.04 -4.99 14.63
CA ALA A 246 -20.53 -4.18 13.52
C ALA A 246 -21.38 -4.32 12.26
N ALA A 247 -21.77 -5.52 11.90
CA ALA A 247 -22.61 -5.81 10.71
C ALA A 247 -23.97 -5.11 10.81
N VAL A 248 -24.59 -5.15 12.00
CA VAL A 248 -25.89 -4.52 12.27
C VAL A 248 -25.73 -2.99 12.22
N MET A 249 -24.69 -2.44 12.82
CA MET A 249 -24.37 -1.01 12.74
C MET A 249 -24.14 -0.53 11.31
N GLY A 250 -23.50 -1.34 10.49
CA GLY A 250 -23.28 -1.07 9.07
C GLY A 250 -24.55 -1.18 8.22
N GLY A 251 -25.60 -1.80 8.74
CA GLY A 251 -26.92 -1.88 8.09
C GLY A 251 -26.98 -2.80 6.88
N ASN A 252 -26.03 -3.73 6.71
CA ASN A 252 -25.99 -4.65 5.59
C ASN A 252 -26.58 -6.03 5.97
N LEU A 253 -27.77 -6.33 5.44
CA LEU A 253 -28.46 -7.58 5.73
C LEU A 253 -27.65 -8.82 5.34
N GLN A 254 -27.02 -8.80 4.17
CA GLN A 254 -26.23 -9.94 3.69
C GLN A 254 -25.06 -10.24 4.63
N THR A 255 -24.39 -9.21 5.15
CA THR A 255 -23.32 -9.37 6.14
C THR A 255 -23.84 -10.02 7.43
N VAL A 256 -24.99 -9.56 7.92
CA VAL A 256 -25.64 -10.16 9.10
C VAL A 256 -25.95 -11.64 8.87
N LEU A 257 -26.49 -11.98 7.70
CA LEU A 257 -26.79 -13.37 7.35
C LEU A 257 -25.54 -14.24 7.26
N LEU A 258 -24.44 -13.72 6.69
CA LEU A 258 -23.17 -14.43 6.63
C LEU A 258 -22.64 -14.77 8.03
N LEU A 259 -22.66 -13.82 8.95
CA LEU A 259 -22.18 -14.02 10.31
C LEU A 259 -23.08 -14.96 11.11
N LEU A 260 -24.39 -14.84 10.98
CA LEU A 260 -25.34 -15.77 11.60
C LEU A 260 -25.16 -17.19 11.06
N GLY A 261 -24.92 -17.34 9.76
CA GLY A 261 -24.61 -18.62 9.12
C GLY A 261 -23.31 -19.25 9.61
N ALA A 262 -22.38 -18.43 10.11
CA ALA A 262 -21.14 -18.87 10.75
C ALA A 262 -21.27 -19.07 12.26
N ASN A 263 -22.49 -19.07 12.80
CA ASN A 263 -22.83 -19.26 14.22
C ASN A 263 -22.42 -18.07 15.14
N ALA A 264 -22.41 -16.85 14.62
CA ALA A 264 -22.31 -15.67 15.48
C ALA A 264 -23.51 -15.61 16.43
N ASP A 265 -23.24 -15.30 17.70
CA ASP A 265 -24.26 -15.28 18.75
C ASP A 265 -24.96 -13.90 18.82
N PRO A 266 -26.27 -13.83 18.49
CA PRO A 266 -27.00 -12.56 18.53
C PRO A 266 -27.40 -12.11 19.94
N THR A 267 -27.08 -12.88 20.97
CA THR A 267 -27.45 -12.61 22.37
C THR A 267 -26.32 -11.99 23.19
N LEU A 268 -25.11 -11.87 22.62
CA LEU A 268 -23.97 -11.29 23.33
C LEU A 268 -24.13 -9.77 23.44
N PRO A 269 -24.10 -9.20 24.66
CA PRO A 269 -24.15 -7.77 24.86
C PRO A 269 -22.77 -7.15 24.64
N ASN A 270 -22.75 -5.92 24.09
CA ASN A 270 -21.53 -5.12 24.00
C ASN A 270 -21.23 -4.44 25.35
N LYS A 271 -20.19 -3.60 25.40
CA LYS A 271 -19.79 -2.86 26.60
C LYS A 271 -20.87 -1.93 27.17
N ASN A 272 -21.85 -1.55 26.34
CA ASN A 272 -23.00 -0.71 26.74
C ASN A 272 -24.22 -1.56 27.09
N ASN A 273 -24.05 -2.88 27.28
CA ASN A 273 -25.11 -3.84 27.53
C ASN A 273 -26.17 -3.91 26.41
N GLU A 274 -25.75 -3.68 25.17
CA GLU A 274 -26.62 -3.76 24.00
C GLU A 274 -26.34 -5.05 23.21
N ILE A 275 -27.37 -5.81 22.90
CA ILE A 275 -27.28 -6.91 21.93
C ILE A 275 -27.43 -6.35 20.51
N PRO A 276 -27.00 -7.07 19.46
CA PRO A 276 -27.05 -6.56 18.09
C PRO A 276 -28.40 -5.97 17.68
N SER A 277 -29.51 -6.59 18.06
CA SER A 277 -30.87 -6.11 17.72
C SER A 277 -31.20 -4.72 18.30
N HIS A 278 -30.52 -4.29 19.33
CA HIS A 278 -30.70 -2.94 19.91
C HIS A 278 -30.07 -1.83 19.05
N LEU A 279 -29.19 -2.18 18.10
CA LEU A 279 -28.41 -1.22 17.31
C LEU A 279 -29.06 -0.87 15.96
N THR A 280 -30.26 -1.38 15.68
CA THR A 280 -30.94 -1.14 14.41
C THR A 280 -32.44 -0.99 14.57
N LYS A 281 -33.02 -0.21 13.64
CA LYS A 281 -34.47 -0.12 13.45
C LYS A 281 -34.92 -0.79 12.13
N ASN A 282 -33.98 -1.41 11.40
CA ASN A 282 -34.26 -2.06 10.14
C ASN A 282 -35.03 -3.39 10.40
N ASP A 283 -36.29 -3.44 9.96
CA ASP A 283 -37.17 -4.60 10.19
C ASP A 283 -36.63 -5.89 9.57
N ARG A 284 -35.95 -5.81 8.42
CA ARG A 284 -35.38 -6.98 7.76
C ARG A 284 -34.24 -7.58 8.60
N ILE A 285 -33.40 -6.75 9.15
CA ILE A 285 -32.31 -7.17 10.04
C ILE A 285 -32.88 -7.69 11.35
N LEU A 286 -33.86 -7.01 11.93
CA LEU A 286 -34.52 -7.43 13.18
C LEU A 286 -35.13 -8.81 13.04
N LYS A 287 -35.78 -9.12 11.90
CA LYS A 287 -36.40 -10.43 11.65
C LYS A 287 -35.38 -11.57 11.69
N VAL A 288 -34.19 -11.40 11.12
CA VAL A 288 -33.17 -12.46 11.07
C VAL A 288 -32.42 -12.61 12.39
N LEU A 289 -32.41 -11.59 13.24
CA LEU A 289 -31.80 -11.62 14.57
C LEU A 289 -32.68 -12.26 15.64
N ARG A 290 -33.99 -12.40 15.39
CA ARG A 290 -34.91 -13.05 16.34
C ARG A 290 -34.54 -14.53 16.44
N PRO A 291 -34.49 -15.11 17.67
CA PRO A 291 -34.31 -16.56 17.81
C PRO A 291 -35.45 -17.28 17.06
N LYS A 292 -35.11 -18.24 16.24
CA LYS A 292 -36.12 -19.20 15.73
C LYS A 292 -36.73 -19.84 16.96
N VAL A 293 -37.96 -19.50 17.24
CA VAL A 293 -38.77 -20.29 18.16
C VAL A 293 -38.79 -21.70 17.54
N LEU A 294 -38.07 -22.63 18.15
CA LEU A 294 -38.29 -24.03 17.88
C LEU A 294 -39.75 -24.29 18.22
N ASN A 295 -40.59 -24.38 17.20
CA ASN A 295 -41.90 -24.97 17.36
C ASN A 295 -41.64 -26.40 17.76
N GLY A 296 -41.61 -26.65 19.04
CA GLY A 296 -41.76 -27.95 19.61
C GLY A 296 -43.16 -28.42 19.27
N ASP A 297 -43.29 -29.11 18.18
CA ASP A 297 -44.45 -29.96 18.01
C ASP A 297 -44.32 -31.13 19.00
N SER A 298 -44.99 -30.92 20.11
CA SER A 298 -45.54 -31.98 20.91
C SER A 298 -46.58 -32.76 20.04
N ARG A 299 -46.19 -33.97 19.61
CA ARG A 299 -47.08 -35.14 19.64
C ARG A 299 -46.34 -36.41 19.30
#